data_7c0271b39382761cc4e027f9e1cd1499
#
_entry.id   7c0271b39382761cc4e027f9e1cd1499
#
_cell.length_a   1.000
_cell.length_b   1.000
_cell.length_c   1.000
_cell.angle_alpha   90.00
_cell.angle_beta   90.00
_cell.angle_gamma   90.00
#
_symmetry.space_group_name_H-M   'P 1'
#
loop_
_entity.id
_entity.type
_entity.pdbx_description
1 polymer ?
#
loop_
_entity_poly.entity_id
_entity_poly.type
_entity_poly.pdbx_seq_one_letter_code
_entity_poly.pdbx_strand_id
1 'polypeptide(L)'
;MNRYARIAIAVLASVGLLTSASACGTSQNGAGSAHGAIPVVSSINQWGTLAEQLGGSGVQVTSIINSTNVDAHDYEPTTSDIAKLQKARIVIVNGAGYDSWAVKAAQSAKSQVINAAEIGGVKDGGNPHVWFSAAVRKAVAQAITRAYEGTRPDGKADFDKLNQQWRSKEDEVARKITETKRKADGEAYAATESVAEYLAGDLGLKDATPTGYMRATANESEPTPTDIKQFTDMLEAGKVGLLVVNIQEETELTGKIVTVAKSSNIPIVELTEQMPEQYDSLTDWMAALVDAFSQAI
;
A
#
# COMPACT_ATOMS: atom_id res chain seq x y z
N MET A 1 -37.00 28.18 68.99
CA MET A 1 -37.10 29.54 69.54
C MET A 1 -36.91 30.52 68.40
N ASN A 2 -37.93 31.26 68.20
CA ASN A 2 -38.09 32.65 67.71
C ASN A 2 -37.49 32.92 66.27
N ARG A 3 -38.33 33.24 65.38
CA ARG A 3 -39.44 34.21 65.20
C ARG A 3 -39.03 35.34 64.24
N TYR A 4 -39.90 35.53 63.26
CA TYR A 4 -40.42 36.80 62.68
C TYR A 4 -39.45 37.55 61.71
N ALA A 5 -39.89 38.22 60.73
CA ALA A 5 -41.16 38.45 60.05
C ALA A 5 -40.86 39.37 58.86
N ARG A 6 -41.62 39.13 57.72
CA ARG A 6 -42.37 40.14 56.97
C ARG A 6 -41.70 41.48 56.66
N ILE A 7 -41.73 42.00 55.46
CA ILE A 7 -42.84 42.61 54.75
C ILE A 7 -42.46 42.94 53.31
N ALA A 8 -43.41 42.77 52.46
CA ALA A 8 -43.55 43.19 51.09
C ALA A 8 -43.43 44.71 50.89
N ILE A 9 -43.21 45.15 49.64
CA ILE A 9 -44.11 46.07 48.91
C ILE A 9 -43.55 46.22 47.47
N ALA A 10 -44.46 46.10 46.53
CA ALA A 10 -44.38 46.34 45.11
C ALA A 10 -44.26 47.84 44.79
N VAL A 11 -43.84 48.19 43.55
CA VAL A 11 -44.54 49.14 42.65
C VAL A 11 -43.67 49.32 41.36
N LEU A 12 -44.24 48.89 40.25
CA LEU A 12 -44.52 49.50 38.94
C LEU A 12 -43.45 50.29 38.16
N ALA A 13 -43.28 49.78 36.97
CA ALA A 13 -43.35 50.39 35.63
C ALA A 13 -42.21 51.34 35.16
N SER A 14 -41.60 50.96 34.05
CA SER A 14 -41.66 51.75 32.80
C SER A 14 -40.76 51.11 31.71
N VAL A 15 -41.36 50.64 30.71
CA VAL A 15 -41.13 50.70 29.25
C VAL A 15 -39.84 51.39 28.84
N GLY A 16 -38.99 50.62 28.14
CA GLY A 16 -37.85 51.12 27.40
C GLY A 16 -37.40 50.06 26.37
N LEU A 17 -38.05 50.04 25.19
CA LEU A 17 -37.56 49.33 24.00
C LEU A 17 -36.23 49.97 23.54
N LEU A 18 -35.17 49.22 23.69
CA LEU A 18 -33.92 49.48 22.93
C LEU A 18 -33.57 48.19 22.22
N THR A 19 -33.88 48.16 20.94
CA THR A 19 -33.46 47.13 19.97
C THR A 19 -31.97 47.19 19.80
N SER A 20 -31.23 46.31 20.47
CA SER A 20 -29.82 46.05 20.18
C SER A 20 -29.79 44.94 19.13
N ALA A 21 -29.61 45.35 17.87
CA ALA A 21 -29.26 44.42 16.80
C ALA A 21 -27.85 43.90 17.07
N SER A 22 -27.77 42.74 17.73
CA SER A 22 -26.56 41.93 17.79
C SER A 22 -26.36 41.31 16.42
N ALA A 23 -25.54 41.93 15.59
CA ALA A 23 -24.96 41.30 14.40
C ALA A 23 -24.11 40.11 14.88
N CYS A 24 -24.66 38.93 14.87
CA CYS A 24 -23.90 37.69 14.88
C CYS A 24 -23.08 37.67 13.58
N GLY A 25 -21.84 38.09 13.68
CA GLY A 25 -20.83 37.80 12.66
C GLY A 25 -20.71 36.28 12.56
N THR A 26 -21.37 35.71 11.58
CA THR A 26 -21.07 34.37 11.13
C THR A 26 -19.65 34.39 10.59
N SER A 27 -18.70 33.94 11.41
CA SER A 27 -17.41 33.52 10.92
C SER A 27 -17.67 32.40 9.91
N GLN A 28 -17.63 32.73 8.63
CA GLN A 28 -17.53 31.76 7.54
C GLN A 28 -16.15 31.12 7.63
N ASN A 29 -15.98 30.21 8.59
CA ASN A 29 -14.92 29.25 8.52
C ASN A 29 -15.39 28.09 7.64
N GLY A 30 -14.78 28.01 6.47
CA GLY A 30 -14.65 26.80 5.70
C GLY A 30 -15.97 26.14 5.30
N ALA A 31 -16.40 26.36 4.08
CA ALA A 31 -17.30 25.43 3.40
C ALA A 31 -16.61 24.05 3.37
N GLY A 32 -16.72 23.29 4.44
CA GLY A 32 -16.48 21.86 4.45
C GLY A 32 -17.49 21.25 3.48
N SER A 33 -16.98 20.54 2.50
CA SER A 33 -17.72 19.90 1.41
C SER A 33 -19.00 19.25 1.92
N ALA A 34 -20.15 19.63 1.35
CA ALA A 34 -21.48 19.09 1.66
C ALA A 34 -21.62 17.59 1.26
N HIS A 35 -20.59 16.98 0.74
CA HIS A 35 -20.51 15.57 0.37
C HIS A 35 -19.65 14.80 1.37
N GLY A 36 -20.19 13.70 1.92
CA GLY A 36 -19.43 12.79 2.78
C GLY A 36 -18.19 12.23 2.08
N ALA A 37 -17.21 11.76 2.84
CA ALA A 37 -16.02 11.11 2.30
C ALA A 37 -16.40 9.92 1.40
N ILE A 38 -15.68 9.71 0.29
CA ILE A 38 -15.89 8.59 -0.62
C ILE A 38 -15.44 7.30 0.08
N PRO A 39 -16.33 6.29 0.28
CA PRO A 39 -15.94 5.03 0.88
C PRO A 39 -15.12 4.21 -0.14
N VAL A 40 -13.88 3.89 0.22
CA VAL A 40 -12.93 3.11 -0.57
C VAL A 40 -12.53 1.88 0.22
N VAL A 41 -12.48 0.72 -0.42
CA VAL A 41 -11.94 -0.49 0.18
C VAL A 41 -10.83 -1.02 -0.71
N SER A 42 -9.66 -1.28 -0.11
CA SER A 42 -8.54 -1.95 -0.75
C SER A 42 -8.41 -3.37 -0.22
N SER A 43 -8.05 -4.32 -1.07
CA SER A 43 -7.72 -5.69 -0.65
C SER A 43 -6.49 -5.71 0.26
N ILE A 44 -5.46 -4.94 -0.08
CA ILE A 44 -4.16 -4.89 0.61
C ILE A 44 -3.73 -3.47 0.95
N ASN A 45 -2.88 -3.31 1.95
CA ASN A 45 -2.48 -2.01 2.50
C ASN A 45 -1.61 -1.18 1.55
N GLN A 46 -0.87 -1.79 0.64
CA GLN A 46 -0.05 -1.08 -0.35
C GLN A 46 -0.92 -0.13 -1.18
N TRP A 47 -2.01 -0.64 -1.75
CA TRP A 47 -2.94 0.15 -2.53
C TRP A 47 -3.83 1.03 -1.65
N GLY A 48 -4.11 0.59 -0.41
CA GLY A 48 -4.88 1.38 0.56
C GLY A 48 -4.17 2.68 0.93
N THR A 49 -2.89 2.63 1.30
CA THR A 49 -2.12 3.84 1.64
C THR A 49 -1.94 4.78 0.44
N LEU A 50 -1.77 4.22 -0.77
CA LEU A 50 -1.77 5.03 -1.98
C LEU A 50 -3.11 5.74 -2.18
N ALA A 51 -4.23 5.04 -1.96
CA ALA A 51 -5.57 5.60 -2.06
C ALA A 51 -5.81 6.72 -1.04
N GLU A 52 -5.34 6.55 0.20
CA GLU A 52 -5.40 7.58 1.25
C GLU A 52 -4.63 8.83 0.87
N GLN A 53 -3.40 8.67 0.38
CA GLN A 53 -2.56 9.80 -0.05
C GLN A 53 -3.19 10.60 -1.19
N LEU A 54 -3.83 9.92 -2.15
CA LEU A 54 -4.46 10.54 -3.32
C LEU A 54 -5.83 11.16 -3.01
N GLY A 55 -6.49 10.71 -1.94
CA GLY A 55 -7.83 11.15 -1.57
C GLY A 55 -7.86 12.16 -0.42
N GLY A 56 -6.87 12.12 0.49
CA GLY A 56 -6.81 12.97 1.68
C GLY A 56 -8.11 12.90 2.49
N SER A 57 -8.60 14.02 2.96
CA SER A 57 -9.88 14.10 3.71
C SER A 57 -11.12 13.83 2.85
N GLY A 58 -10.94 13.67 1.54
CA GLY A 58 -12.01 13.40 0.58
C GLY A 58 -12.48 11.96 0.53
N VAL A 59 -11.75 11.04 1.14
CA VAL A 59 -12.01 9.60 1.10
C VAL A 59 -11.99 8.99 2.50
N GLN A 60 -12.63 7.84 2.63
CA GLN A 60 -12.49 6.97 3.79
C GLN A 60 -12.02 5.61 3.28
N VAL A 61 -10.76 5.29 3.50
CA VAL A 61 -10.15 4.06 3.01
C VAL A 61 -10.14 2.99 4.10
N THR A 62 -10.38 1.75 3.70
CA THR A 62 -10.21 0.56 4.55
C THR A 62 -9.42 -0.47 3.77
N SER A 63 -8.26 -0.88 4.28
CA SER A 63 -7.52 -2.02 3.78
C SER A 63 -7.97 -3.30 4.50
N ILE A 64 -8.25 -4.36 3.76
CA ILE A 64 -8.67 -5.65 4.35
C ILE A 64 -7.45 -6.34 4.97
N ILE A 65 -6.43 -6.60 4.16
CA ILE A 65 -5.14 -7.12 4.64
C ILE A 65 -4.24 -5.90 4.90
N ASN A 66 -3.85 -5.71 6.15
CA ASN A 66 -3.12 -4.53 6.61
C ASN A 66 -1.95 -4.84 7.55
N SER A 67 -1.51 -6.09 7.58
CA SER A 67 -0.44 -6.54 8.48
C SER A 67 0.45 -7.56 7.78
N THR A 68 1.76 -7.51 8.05
CA THR A 68 2.75 -8.50 7.62
C THR A 68 2.58 -9.88 8.31
N ASN A 69 1.69 -9.98 9.30
CA ASN A 69 1.38 -11.24 9.97
C ASN A 69 0.30 -12.06 9.24
N VAL A 70 -0.20 -11.55 8.11
CA VAL A 70 -1.24 -12.20 7.31
C VAL A 70 -0.63 -12.60 5.97
N ASP A 71 -0.65 -13.89 5.69
CA ASP A 71 -0.36 -14.37 4.34
C ASP A 71 -1.56 -14.08 3.43
N ALA A 72 -1.30 -13.35 2.35
CA ALA A 72 -2.36 -12.96 1.43
C ALA A 72 -2.77 -14.10 0.48
N HIS A 73 -1.88 -15.05 0.22
CA HIS A 73 -2.16 -16.21 -0.63
C HIS A 73 -3.16 -17.15 0.03
N ASP A 74 -3.05 -17.33 1.35
CA ASP A 74 -3.93 -18.19 2.15
C ASP A 74 -5.10 -17.42 2.80
N TYR A 75 -5.28 -16.14 2.48
CA TYR A 75 -6.30 -15.33 3.13
C TYR A 75 -7.73 -15.74 2.77
N GLU A 76 -8.48 -16.18 3.76
CA GLU A 76 -9.91 -16.45 3.66
C GLU A 76 -10.73 -15.23 4.16
N PRO A 77 -11.48 -14.54 3.27
CA PRO A 77 -12.22 -13.34 3.67
C PRO A 77 -13.37 -13.69 4.60
N THR A 78 -13.53 -12.87 5.64
CA THR A 78 -14.69 -12.97 6.52
C THR A 78 -15.96 -12.41 5.86
N THR A 79 -17.13 -12.76 6.37
CA THR A 79 -18.41 -12.14 5.95
C THR A 79 -18.38 -10.62 6.09
N SER A 80 -17.65 -10.11 7.08
CA SER A 80 -17.46 -8.66 7.28
C SER A 80 -16.65 -8.03 6.15
N ASP A 81 -15.61 -8.70 5.67
CA ASP A 81 -14.78 -8.19 4.58
C ASP A 81 -15.54 -8.13 3.27
N ILE A 82 -16.30 -9.18 2.96
CA ILE A 82 -17.22 -9.18 1.81
C ILE A 82 -18.25 -8.04 1.92
N ALA A 83 -18.82 -7.81 3.10
CA ALA A 83 -19.77 -6.73 3.32
C ALA A 83 -19.14 -5.32 3.15
N LYS A 84 -17.86 -5.13 3.54
CA LYS A 84 -17.11 -3.88 3.30
C LYS A 84 -16.95 -3.63 1.81
N LEU A 85 -16.48 -4.64 1.05
CA LEU A 85 -16.32 -4.56 -0.41
C LEU A 85 -17.63 -4.21 -1.12
N GLN A 86 -18.74 -4.85 -0.72
CA GLN A 86 -20.06 -4.60 -1.30
C GLN A 86 -20.61 -3.19 -1.04
N LYS A 87 -20.20 -2.55 0.05
CA LYS A 87 -20.64 -1.19 0.44
C LYS A 87 -19.73 -0.09 -0.10
N ALA A 88 -18.52 -0.44 -0.56
CA ALA A 88 -17.57 0.52 -1.07
C ALA A 88 -18.09 1.22 -2.35
N ARG A 89 -17.75 2.48 -2.53
CA ARG A 89 -17.96 3.18 -3.79
C ARG A 89 -16.88 2.83 -4.81
N ILE A 90 -15.64 2.68 -4.33
CA ILE A 90 -14.48 2.29 -5.11
C ILE A 90 -13.82 1.12 -4.40
N VAL A 91 -13.49 0.08 -5.15
CA VAL A 91 -12.73 -1.08 -4.67
C VAL A 91 -11.41 -1.13 -5.44
N ILE A 92 -10.31 -1.29 -4.70
CA ILE A 92 -8.98 -1.44 -5.27
C ILE A 92 -8.50 -2.85 -4.95
N VAL A 93 -8.19 -3.61 -5.99
CA VAL A 93 -7.68 -4.98 -5.88
C VAL A 93 -6.30 -5.07 -6.55
N ASN A 94 -5.50 -6.02 -6.09
CA ASN A 94 -4.22 -6.29 -6.72
C ASN A 94 -4.38 -6.99 -8.07
N GLY A 95 -5.15 -8.08 -8.12
CA GLY A 95 -5.31 -8.92 -9.31
C GLY A 95 -4.18 -9.94 -9.48
N ALA A 96 -4.02 -10.48 -10.69
CA ALA A 96 -3.06 -11.53 -11.04
C ALA A 96 -3.17 -12.81 -10.17
N GLY A 97 -4.35 -13.10 -9.64
CA GLY A 97 -4.59 -14.27 -8.78
C GLY A 97 -4.40 -14.00 -7.28
N TYR A 98 -3.69 -12.93 -6.89
CA TYR A 98 -3.27 -12.63 -5.51
C TYR A 98 -4.44 -12.46 -4.52
N ASP A 99 -5.49 -11.77 -4.93
CA ASP A 99 -6.67 -11.45 -4.13
C ASP A 99 -7.97 -11.78 -4.86
N SER A 100 -8.02 -12.98 -5.46
CA SER A 100 -9.16 -13.46 -6.27
C SER A 100 -10.50 -13.39 -5.54
N TRP A 101 -10.50 -13.52 -4.21
CA TRP A 101 -11.69 -13.36 -3.36
C TRP A 101 -12.24 -11.93 -3.41
N ALA A 102 -11.35 -10.92 -3.39
CA ALA A 102 -11.74 -9.51 -3.47
C ALA A 102 -12.26 -9.16 -4.86
N VAL A 103 -11.60 -9.66 -5.91
CA VAL A 103 -12.06 -9.49 -7.31
C VAL A 103 -13.47 -10.05 -7.47
N LYS A 104 -13.75 -11.26 -7.01
CA LYS A 104 -15.09 -11.90 -7.07
C LYS A 104 -16.14 -11.11 -6.29
N ALA A 105 -15.79 -10.66 -5.07
CA ALA A 105 -16.71 -9.86 -4.26
C ALA A 105 -17.03 -8.51 -4.91
N ALA A 106 -16.04 -7.84 -5.48
CA ALA A 106 -16.20 -6.56 -6.17
C ALA A 106 -17.05 -6.67 -7.45
N GLN A 107 -16.93 -7.75 -8.21
CA GLN A 107 -17.75 -7.98 -9.42
C GLN A 107 -19.25 -8.08 -9.11
N SER A 108 -19.62 -8.57 -7.93
CA SER A 108 -21.02 -8.66 -7.49
C SER A 108 -21.56 -7.34 -6.92
N ALA A 109 -20.71 -6.36 -6.69
CA ALA A 109 -21.05 -5.05 -6.16
C ALA A 109 -21.27 -4.04 -7.30
N LYS A 110 -21.92 -2.89 -6.96
CA LYS A 110 -22.02 -1.74 -7.88
C LYS A 110 -20.83 -0.79 -7.79
N SER A 111 -19.73 -1.26 -7.25
CA SER A 111 -18.50 -0.49 -7.02
C SER A 111 -17.75 -0.28 -8.33
N GLN A 112 -17.06 0.85 -8.42
CA GLN A 112 -16.00 1.02 -9.43
C GLN A 112 -14.79 0.22 -8.98
N VAL A 113 -14.33 -0.74 -9.81
CA VAL A 113 -13.17 -1.59 -9.50
C VAL A 113 -11.93 -1.06 -10.19
N ILE A 114 -10.83 -0.98 -9.45
CA ILE A 114 -9.48 -0.67 -9.93
C ILE A 114 -8.65 -1.92 -9.68
N ASN A 115 -8.21 -2.59 -10.74
CA ASN A 115 -7.36 -3.79 -10.68
C ASN A 115 -5.94 -3.39 -11.08
N ALA A 116 -5.01 -3.45 -10.14
CA ALA A 116 -3.64 -2.97 -10.32
C ALA A 116 -2.85 -3.82 -11.33
N ALA A 117 -2.96 -5.13 -11.26
CA ALA A 117 -2.29 -6.05 -12.19
C ALA A 117 -2.82 -5.88 -13.62
N GLU A 118 -4.14 -5.74 -13.79
CA GLU A 118 -4.75 -5.49 -15.10
C GLU A 118 -4.25 -4.17 -15.70
N ILE A 119 -4.17 -3.10 -14.90
CA ILE A 119 -3.60 -1.81 -15.30
C ILE A 119 -2.13 -1.96 -15.71
N GLY A 120 -1.37 -2.79 -15.00
CA GLY A 120 0.02 -3.14 -15.31
C GLY A 120 0.19 -4.10 -16.48
N GLY A 121 -0.89 -4.64 -17.04
CA GLY A 121 -0.85 -5.63 -18.12
C GLY A 121 -0.44 -7.03 -17.66
N VAL A 122 -0.47 -7.30 -16.34
CA VAL A 122 -0.15 -8.61 -15.74
C VAL A 122 -1.43 -9.44 -15.68
N LYS A 123 -1.36 -10.66 -16.21
CA LYS A 123 -2.47 -11.62 -16.26
C LYS A 123 -2.38 -12.58 -15.08
N ASP A 124 -3.48 -13.30 -14.82
CA ASP A 124 -3.49 -14.41 -13.87
C ASP A 124 -2.37 -15.43 -14.18
N GLY A 125 -1.65 -15.83 -13.15
CA GLY A 125 -0.45 -16.68 -13.26
C GLY A 125 0.84 -15.93 -13.59
N GLY A 126 0.81 -14.61 -13.78
CA GLY A 126 2.00 -13.77 -13.79
C GLY A 126 2.40 -13.36 -12.37
N ASN A 127 3.60 -12.80 -12.19
CA ASN A 127 4.06 -12.34 -10.88
C ASN A 127 3.10 -11.27 -10.31
N PRO A 128 2.43 -11.52 -9.17
CA PRO A 128 1.40 -10.64 -8.63
C PRO A 128 1.95 -9.41 -7.88
N HIS A 129 3.24 -9.36 -7.59
CA HIS A 129 3.86 -8.34 -6.73
C HIS A 129 4.03 -6.98 -7.44
N VAL A 130 2.98 -6.55 -8.14
CA VAL A 130 3.00 -5.39 -9.07
C VAL A 130 3.20 -4.04 -8.38
N TRP A 131 2.99 -3.93 -7.07
CA TRP A 131 3.28 -2.71 -6.30
C TRP A 131 4.77 -2.38 -6.25
N PHE A 132 5.65 -3.34 -6.51
CA PHE A 132 7.09 -3.10 -6.65
C PHE A 132 7.46 -2.43 -7.99
N SER A 133 6.59 -2.45 -9.00
CA SER A 133 6.82 -1.77 -10.28
C SER A 133 6.50 -0.27 -10.20
N ALA A 134 7.48 0.60 -10.45
CA ALA A 134 7.29 2.04 -10.51
C ALA A 134 6.28 2.46 -11.59
N ALA A 135 6.26 1.77 -12.73
CA ALA A 135 5.33 2.02 -13.81
C ALA A 135 3.88 1.71 -13.39
N VAL A 136 3.66 0.58 -12.72
CA VAL A 136 2.33 0.17 -12.25
C VAL A 136 1.83 1.12 -11.16
N ARG A 137 2.66 1.47 -10.17
CA ARG A 137 2.27 2.45 -9.14
C ARG A 137 1.79 3.77 -9.74
N LYS A 138 2.52 4.32 -10.72
CA LYS A 138 2.12 5.56 -11.43
C LYS A 138 0.81 5.41 -12.19
N ALA A 139 0.59 4.29 -12.85
CA ALA A 139 -0.64 4.02 -13.61
C ALA A 139 -1.86 3.83 -12.68
N VAL A 140 -1.69 3.10 -11.57
CA VAL A 140 -2.73 2.89 -10.55
C VAL A 140 -3.08 4.21 -9.85
N ALA A 141 -2.09 5.02 -9.47
CA ALA A 141 -2.32 6.35 -8.89
C ALA A 141 -3.18 7.24 -9.81
N GLN A 142 -2.88 7.22 -11.10
CA GLN A 142 -3.68 7.95 -12.09
C GLN A 142 -5.11 7.41 -12.22
N ALA A 143 -5.30 6.08 -12.12
CA ALA A 143 -6.61 5.45 -12.17
C ALA A 143 -7.44 5.79 -10.94
N ILE A 144 -6.84 5.74 -9.74
CA ILE A 144 -7.47 6.14 -8.48
C ILE A 144 -7.90 7.61 -8.52
N THR A 145 -7.02 8.51 -8.95
CA THR A 145 -7.33 9.94 -9.05
C THR A 145 -8.54 10.18 -9.97
N ARG A 146 -8.55 9.58 -11.17
CA ARG A 146 -9.70 9.68 -12.08
C ARG A 146 -10.99 9.12 -11.49
N ALA A 147 -10.92 8.05 -10.70
CA ALA A 147 -12.09 7.48 -10.03
C ALA A 147 -12.65 8.43 -8.97
N TYR A 148 -11.79 9.12 -8.23
CA TYR A 148 -12.19 10.15 -7.26
C TYR A 148 -12.84 11.34 -7.95
N GLU A 149 -12.22 11.87 -8.99
CA GLU A 149 -12.74 12.98 -9.80
C GLU A 149 -14.11 12.64 -10.41
N GLY A 150 -14.27 11.43 -10.93
CA GLY A 150 -15.54 10.96 -11.50
C GLY A 150 -16.63 10.78 -10.44
N THR A 151 -16.25 10.40 -9.22
CA THR A 151 -17.19 10.21 -8.10
C THR A 151 -17.55 11.54 -7.45
N ARG A 152 -16.61 12.48 -7.38
CA ARG A 152 -16.80 13.82 -6.80
C ARG A 152 -16.14 14.89 -7.65
N PRO A 153 -16.82 15.37 -8.70
CA PRO A 153 -16.25 16.35 -9.65
C PRO A 153 -15.88 17.72 -9.06
N ASP A 154 -16.57 18.13 -8.01
CA ASP A 154 -16.28 19.37 -7.27
C ASP A 154 -14.97 19.29 -6.44
N GLY A 155 -14.51 18.07 -6.11
CA GLY A 155 -13.22 17.82 -5.46
C GLY A 155 -12.02 17.69 -6.42
N LYS A 156 -12.23 17.83 -7.72
CA LYS A 156 -11.19 17.56 -8.73
C LYS A 156 -9.87 18.29 -8.48
N ALA A 157 -9.92 19.57 -8.17
CA ALA A 157 -8.72 20.37 -7.96
C ALA A 157 -7.89 19.88 -6.76
N ASP A 158 -8.55 19.38 -5.70
CA ASP A 158 -7.87 18.83 -4.52
C ASP A 158 -7.22 17.46 -4.86
N PHE A 159 -7.93 16.61 -5.58
CA PHE A 159 -7.38 15.31 -6.02
C PHE A 159 -6.22 15.46 -6.99
N ASP A 160 -6.30 16.40 -7.95
CA ASP A 160 -5.19 16.73 -8.84
C ASP A 160 -3.97 17.19 -8.05
N LYS A 161 -4.15 18.07 -7.06
CA LYS A 161 -3.08 18.55 -6.19
C LYS A 161 -2.42 17.42 -5.40
N LEU A 162 -3.23 16.54 -4.80
CA LEU A 162 -2.72 15.40 -4.05
C LEU A 162 -1.95 14.43 -4.96
N ASN A 163 -2.44 14.18 -6.16
CA ASN A 163 -1.73 13.36 -7.16
C ASN A 163 -0.38 14.00 -7.54
N GLN A 164 -0.32 15.32 -7.76
CA GLN A 164 0.94 16.01 -8.04
C GLN A 164 1.94 15.89 -6.88
N GLN A 165 1.48 16.01 -5.63
CA GLN A 165 2.32 15.85 -4.45
C GLN A 165 2.86 14.42 -4.35
N TRP A 166 2.00 13.42 -4.56
CA TRP A 166 2.41 12.02 -4.59
C TRP A 166 3.42 11.76 -5.72
N ARG A 167 3.17 12.26 -6.94
CA ARG A 167 4.08 12.12 -8.07
C ARG A 167 5.46 12.68 -7.79
N SER A 168 5.55 13.82 -7.11
CA SER A 168 6.83 14.41 -6.74
C SER A 168 7.67 13.47 -5.87
N LYS A 169 7.04 12.79 -4.90
CA LYS A 169 7.70 11.77 -4.06
C LYS A 169 8.09 10.54 -4.88
N GLU A 170 7.22 10.05 -5.74
CA GLU A 170 7.51 8.90 -6.60
C GLU A 170 8.66 9.20 -7.59
N ASP A 171 8.78 10.45 -8.04
CA ASP A 171 9.91 10.88 -8.87
C ASP A 171 11.24 10.94 -8.08
N GLU A 172 11.20 11.14 -6.75
CA GLU A 172 12.36 10.99 -5.88
C GLU A 172 12.80 9.53 -5.79
N VAL A 173 11.86 8.59 -5.65
CA VAL A 173 12.17 7.15 -5.70
C VAL A 173 12.75 6.78 -7.06
N ALA A 174 12.19 7.28 -8.15
CA ALA A 174 12.71 7.02 -9.50
C ALA A 174 14.14 7.53 -9.71
N ARG A 175 14.52 8.66 -9.10
CA ARG A 175 15.92 9.13 -9.09
C ARG A 175 16.84 8.16 -8.33
N LYS A 176 16.44 7.72 -7.14
CA LYS A 176 17.18 6.72 -6.35
C LYS A 176 17.37 5.41 -7.14
N ILE A 177 16.31 4.91 -7.79
CA ILE A 177 16.37 3.74 -8.68
C ILE A 177 17.41 3.97 -9.78
N THR A 178 17.37 5.12 -10.44
CA THR A 178 18.32 5.45 -11.52
C THR A 178 19.78 5.51 -11.02
N GLU A 179 20.01 6.04 -9.84
CA GLU A 179 21.33 6.12 -9.22
C GLU A 179 21.84 4.73 -8.81
N THR A 180 21.00 3.91 -8.20
CA THR A 180 21.32 2.54 -7.81
C THR A 180 21.58 1.67 -9.03
N LYS A 181 20.78 1.82 -10.09
CA LYS A 181 20.98 1.11 -11.36
C LYS A 181 22.37 1.31 -11.97
N ARG A 182 22.93 2.52 -11.85
CA ARG A 182 24.28 2.81 -12.34
C ARG A 182 25.38 2.06 -11.56
N LYS A 183 25.12 1.74 -10.28
CA LYS A 183 26.03 0.95 -9.46
C LYS A 183 25.87 -0.54 -9.75
N ALA A 184 24.62 -0.99 -9.88
CA ALA A 184 24.28 -2.39 -10.08
C ALA A 184 24.77 -2.97 -11.42
N ASP A 185 24.75 -2.19 -12.51
CA ASP A 185 25.23 -2.50 -13.88
C ASP A 185 25.10 -3.97 -14.32
N GLY A 186 23.93 -4.54 -14.07
CA GLY A 186 23.63 -5.93 -14.44
C GLY A 186 24.18 -6.98 -13.49
N GLU A 187 24.49 -6.62 -12.25
CA GLU A 187 24.86 -7.55 -11.20
C GLU A 187 23.79 -8.62 -10.99
N ALA A 188 24.22 -9.84 -10.72
CA ALA A 188 23.32 -10.96 -10.50
C ALA A 188 22.86 -11.01 -9.04
N TYR A 189 21.55 -11.27 -8.84
CA TYR A 189 20.98 -11.56 -7.53
C TYR A 189 20.28 -12.91 -7.52
N ALA A 190 20.04 -13.46 -6.34
CA ALA A 190 19.11 -14.56 -6.14
C ALA A 190 18.05 -14.16 -5.11
N ALA A 191 16.90 -14.82 -5.16
CA ALA A 191 15.81 -14.55 -4.24
C ALA A 191 15.18 -15.83 -3.69
N THR A 192 14.72 -15.78 -2.44
CA THR A 192 13.94 -16.87 -1.86
C THR A 192 12.52 -16.93 -2.44
N GLU A 193 12.08 -15.82 -3.03
CA GLU A 193 10.80 -15.69 -3.71
C GLU A 193 10.83 -14.51 -4.70
N SER A 194 9.94 -14.52 -5.70
CA SER A 194 9.92 -13.50 -6.78
C SER A 194 9.32 -12.14 -6.37
N VAL A 195 9.19 -11.86 -5.08
CA VAL A 195 8.52 -10.65 -4.54
C VAL A 195 9.10 -9.37 -5.13
N ALA A 196 10.42 -9.21 -5.12
CA ALA A 196 11.08 -8.00 -5.56
C ALA A 196 11.43 -7.96 -7.06
N GLU A 197 10.99 -8.91 -7.87
CA GLU A 197 11.40 -9.06 -9.28
C GLU A 197 11.26 -7.75 -10.09
N TYR A 198 10.12 -7.06 -9.94
CA TYR A 198 9.89 -5.78 -10.65
C TYR A 198 10.86 -4.69 -10.20
N LEU A 199 11.09 -4.56 -8.88
CA LEU A 199 12.03 -3.58 -8.36
C LEU A 199 13.47 -3.92 -8.76
N ALA A 200 13.87 -5.18 -8.64
CA ALA A 200 15.20 -5.65 -9.07
C ALA A 200 15.42 -5.40 -10.56
N GLY A 201 14.40 -5.61 -11.39
CA GLY A 201 14.44 -5.27 -12.82
C GLY A 201 14.60 -3.77 -13.08
N ASP A 202 13.86 -2.92 -12.36
CA ASP A 202 13.99 -1.46 -12.42
C ASP A 202 15.41 -1.01 -12.00
N LEU A 203 16.02 -1.69 -11.01
CA LEU A 203 17.40 -1.49 -10.57
C LEU A 203 18.46 -2.06 -11.52
N GLY A 204 18.05 -2.77 -12.59
CA GLY A 204 18.95 -3.35 -13.58
C GLY A 204 19.68 -4.61 -13.13
N LEU A 205 19.23 -5.22 -12.03
CA LEU A 205 19.74 -6.50 -11.53
C LEU A 205 19.28 -7.66 -12.42
N LYS A 206 20.05 -8.74 -12.44
CA LYS A 206 19.74 -9.96 -13.19
C LYS A 206 19.42 -11.09 -12.24
N ASP A 207 18.23 -11.66 -12.36
CA ASP A 207 17.86 -12.83 -11.59
C ASP A 207 18.66 -14.05 -12.04
N ALA A 208 19.40 -14.66 -11.10
CA ALA A 208 20.16 -15.87 -11.26
C ALA A 208 19.62 -17.02 -10.37
N THR A 209 18.47 -16.82 -9.74
CA THR A 209 17.83 -17.85 -8.91
C THR A 209 17.64 -19.14 -9.72
N PRO A 210 18.02 -20.31 -9.19
CA PRO A 210 17.88 -21.56 -9.93
C PRO A 210 16.44 -21.80 -10.39
N THR A 211 16.27 -22.11 -11.67
CA THR A 211 14.94 -22.20 -12.30
C THR A 211 14.02 -23.25 -11.63
N GLY A 212 14.59 -24.36 -11.13
CA GLY A 212 13.79 -25.38 -10.40
C GLY A 212 13.23 -24.81 -9.12
N TYR A 213 14.06 -24.10 -8.35
CA TYR A 213 13.66 -23.43 -7.11
C TYR A 213 12.60 -22.37 -7.38
N MET A 214 12.86 -21.45 -8.31
CA MET A 214 11.91 -20.39 -8.70
C MET A 214 10.56 -20.94 -9.13
N ARG A 215 10.55 -22.04 -9.89
CA ARG A 215 9.29 -22.67 -10.33
C ARG A 215 8.52 -23.27 -9.17
N ALA A 216 9.22 -23.88 -8.20
CA ALA A 216 8.57 -24.48 -7.04
C ALA A 216 7.90 -23.39 -6.20
N THR A 217 8.62 -22.32 -5.86
CA THR A 217 8.08 -21.22 -5.05
C THR A 217 6.93 -20.48 -5.77
N ALA A 218 7.06 -20.20 -7.06
CA ALA A 218 5.99 -19.56 -7.85
C ALA A 218 4.71 -20.42 -7.98
N ASN A 219 4.77 -21.73 -7.70
CA ASN A 219 3.62 -22.62 -7.64
C ASN A 219 3.23 -23.00 -6.19
N GLU A 220 3.70 -22.24 -5.21
CA GLU A 220 3.43 -22.50 -3.78
C GLU A 220 3.75 -23.95 -3.37
N SER A 221 4.81 -24.52 -3.98
CA SER A 221 5.24 -25.89 -3.74
C SER A 221 6.66 -25.94 -3.19
N GLU A 222 6.94 -26.98 -2.41
CA GLU A 222 8.24 -27.14 -1.77
C GLU A 222 9.33 -27.46 -2.82
N PRO A 223 10.45 -26.69 -2.87
CA PRO A 223 11.59 -27.00 -3.74
C PRO A 223 12.21 -28.36 -3.43
N THR A 224 12.65 -29.06 -4.46
CA THR A 224 13.31 -30.36 -4.28
C THR A 224 14.69 -30.21 -3.60
N PRO A 225 15.22 -31.28 -2.96
CA PRO A 225 16.60 -31.25 -2.42
C PRO A 225 17.66 -30.88 -3.47
N THR A 226 17.43 -31.22 -4.74
CA THR A 226 18.31 -30.85 -5.85
C THR A 226 18.26 -29.33 -6.11
N ASP A 227 17.07 -28.72 -6.06
CA ASP A 227 16.91 -27.29 -6.27
C ASP A 227 17.59 -26.51 -5.14
N ILE A 228 17.42 -26.95 -3.89
CA ILE A 228 18.10 -26.35 -2.73
C ILE A 228 19.62 -26.48 -2.87
N LYS A 229 20.12 -27.66 -3.28
CA LYS A 229 21.56 -27.85 -3.49
C LYS A 229 22.09 -26.93 -4.59
N GLN A 230 21.39 -26.79 -5.70
CA GLN A 230 21.79 -25.86 -6.76
C GLN A 230 21.85 -24.42 -6.27
N PHE A 231 20.90 -24.01 -5.43
CA PHE A 231 20.88 -22.69 -4.86
C PHE A 231 22.07 -22.46 -3.92
N THR A 232 22.31 -23.38 -2.99
CA THR A 232 23.44 -23.26 -2.05
C THR A 232 24.80 -23.33 -2.75
N ASP A 233 24.98 -24.23 -3.71
CA ASP A 233 26.21 -24.30 -4.53
C ASP A 233 26.47 -22.99 -5.29
N MET A 234 25.43 -22.33 -5.77
CA MET A 234 25.54 -21.04 -6.47
C MET A 234 26.01 -19.93 -5.52
N LEU A 235 25.45 -19.88 -4.29
CA LEU A 235 25.86 -18.92 -3.25
C LEU A 235 27.31 -19.17 -2.82
N GLU A 236 27.68 -20.42 -2.52
CA GLU A 236 29.03 -20.80 -2.13
C GLU A 236 30.08 -20.48 -3.24
N ALA A 237 29.67 -20.56 -4.49
CA ALA A 237 30.52 -20.22 -5.63
C ALA A 237 30.60 -18.70 -5.90
N GLY A 238 29.92 -17.85 -5.13
CA GLY A 238 29.92 -16.39 -5.30
C GLY A 238 29.38 -15.93 -6.65
N LYS A 239 28.38 -16.64 -7.21
CA LYS A 239 27.81 -16.33 -8.53
C LYS A 239 26.78 -15.22 -8.53
N VAL A 240 26.41 -14.72 -7.36
CA VAL A 240 25.48 -13.60 -7.16
C VAL A 240 26.08 -12.61 -6.18
N GLY A 241 25.80 -11.33 -6.39
CA GLY A 241 26.27 -10.24 -5.55
C GLY A 241 25.38 -10.00 -4.31
N LEU A 242 24.13 -10.44 -4.36
CA LEU A 242 23.21 -10.31 -3.22
C LEU A 242 22.12 -11.39 -3.21
N LEU A 243 21.60 -11.65 -2.02
CA LEU A 243 20.41 -12.48 -1.80
C LEU A 243 19.24 -11.58 -1.34
N VAL A 244 18.07 -11.73 -1.99
CA VAL A 244 16.82 -11.12 -1.57
C VAL A 244 16.00 -12.13 -0.80
N VAL A 245 15.52 -11.78 0.38
CA VAL A 245 14.80 -12.70 1.28
C VAL A 245 13.42 -12.11 1.61
N ASN A 246 12.36 -12.87 1.32
CA ASN A 246 11.05 -12.59 1.91
C ASN A 246 11.04 -13.11 3.35
N ILE A 247 11.09 -12.19 4.32
CA ILE A 247 11.08 -12.54 5.75
C ILE A 247 9.66 -12.81 6.29
N GLN A 248 8.64 -12.62 5.47
CA GLN A 248 7.26 -12.94 5.84
C GLN A 248 6.98 -14.43 5.72
N GLU A 249 7.73 -15.14 4.86
CA GLU A 249 7.62 -16.58 4.61
C GLU A 249 8.93 -17.33 4.97
N GLU A 250 9.38 -17.17 6.20
CA GLU A 250 10.53 -17.91 6.68
C GLU A 250 10.18 -19.39 6.93
N THR A 251 10.93 -20.29 6.27
CA THR A 251 10.87 -21.73 6.45
C THR A 251 12.24 -22.28 6.87
N GLU A 252 12.30 -23.55 7.29
CA GLU A 252 13.59 -24.20 7.54
C GLU A 252 14.50 -24.19 6.29
N LEU A 253 13.90 -24.27 5.10
CA LEU A 253 14.65 -24.25 3.83
C LEU A 253 15.22 -22.86 3.52
N THR A 254 14.42 -21.82 3.64
CA THR A 254 14.90 -20.43 3.45
C THR A 254 15.96 -20.07 4.49
N GLY A 255 15.81 -20.53 5.74
CA GLY A 255 16.83 -20.38 6.79
C GLY A 255 18.17 -21.03 6.46
N LYS A 256 18.19 -22.18 5.78
CA LYS A 256 19.42 -22.81 5.24
C LYS A 256 20.09 -21.95 4.18
N ILE A 257 19.31 -21.44 3.21
CA ILE A 257 19.80 -20.54 2.14
C ILE A 257 20.43 -19.29 2.74
N VAL A 258 19.74 -18.63 3.70
CA VAL A 258 20.24 -17.46 4.42
C VAL A 258 21.54 -17.76 5.17
N THR A 259 21.63 -18.93 5.80
CA THR A 259 22.85 -19.36 6.51
C THR A 259 24.04 -19.51 5.55
N VAL A 260 23.83 -20.10 4.37
CA VAL A 260 24.88 -20.23 3.34
C VAL A 260 25.28 -18.88 2.77
N ALA A 261 24.32 -17.99 2.50
CA ALA A 261 24.62 -16.64 2.05
C ALA A 261 25.50 -15.88 3.05
N LYS A 262 25.15 -15.92 4.34
CA LYS A 262 25.94 -15.31 5.42
C LYS A 262 27.34 -15.87 5.51
N SER A 263 27.51 -17.20 5.43
CA SER A 263 28.81 -17.85 5.48
C SER A 263 29.68 -17.58 4.24
N SER A 264 29.06 -17.28 3.11
CA SER A 264 29.70 -16.89 1.85
C SER A 264 29.93 -15.38 1.73
N ASN A 265 29.61 -14.59 2.78
CA ASN A 265 29.68 -13.12 2.79
C ASN A 265 28.87 -12.46 1.67
N ILE A 266 27.72 -13.05 1.29
CA ILE A 266 26.80 -12.45 0.33
C ILE A 266 25.87 -11.50 1.09
N PRO A 267 25.79 -10.22 0.69
CA PRO A 267 24.85 -9.27 1.25
C PRO A 267 23.41 -9.76 1.13
N ILE A 268 22.58 -9.42 2.13
CA ILE A 268 21.17 -9.83 2.17
C ILE A 268 20.30 -8.58 2.19
N VAL A 269 19.30 -8.55 1.31
CA VAL A 269 18.21 -7.57 1.35
C VAL A 269 16.95 -8.28 1.82
N GLU A 270 16.47 -7.91 3.00
CA GLU A 270 15.23 -8.42 3.58
C GLU A 270 14.05 -7.54 3.19
N LEU A 271 12.93 -8.16 2.85
CA LEU A 271 11.67 -7.49 2.54
C LEU A 271 10.48 -8.37 2.91
N THR A 272 9.30 -7.79 2.80
CA THR A 272 8.01 -8.45 3.02
C THR A 272 7.11 -8.23 1.80
N GLU A 273 6.03 -8.95 1.69
CA GLU A 273 4.99 -8.70 0.68
C GLU A 273 4.09 -7.56 1.11
N GLN A 274 3.51 -7.64 2.31
CA GLN A 274 2.71 -6.56 2.86
C GLN A 274 3.61 -5.43 3.34
N MET A 275 3.14 -4.19 3.16
CA MET A 275 3.83 -3.00 3.64
C MET A 275 3.87 -3.01 5.16
N PRO A 276 5.08 -2.98 5.77
CA PRO A 276 5.23 -2.95 7.23
C PRO A 276 4.66 -1.67 7.85
N GLU A 277 4.14 -1.79 9.08
CA GLU A 277 3.48 -0.70 9.82
C GLU A 277 4.37 0.52 10.11
N GLN A 278 5.70 0.36 10.08
CA GLN A 278 6.63 1.47 10.29
C GLN A 278 6.68 2.47 9.13
N TYR A 279 6.07 2.16 7.99
CA TYR A 279 6.01 3.06 6.84
C TYR A 279 4.64 3.71 6.72
N ASP A 280 4.62 5.03 6.61
CA ASP A 280 3.39 5.81 6.44
C ASP A 280 2.85 5.74 5.02
N SER A 281 3.64 5.29 4.05
CA SER A 281 3.25 5.23 2.65
C SER A 281 4.01 4.19 1.83
N LEU A 282 3.35 3.71 0.77
CA LEU A 282 3.99 2.84 -0.22
C LEU A 282 5.26 3.46 -0.81
N THR A 283 5.27 4.76 -1.06
CA THR A 283 6.43 5.48 -1.62
C THR A 283 7.59 5.53 -0.65
N ASP A 284 7.34 5.75 0.65
CA ASP A 284 8.39 5.76 1.68
C ASP A 284 9.00 4.36 1.85
N TRP A 285 8.15 3.31 1.83
CA TRP A 285 8.64 1.94 1.85
C TRP A 285 9.49 1.60 0.62
N MET A 286 9.05 1.96 -0.59
CA MET A 286 9.85 1.75 -1.79
C MET A 286 11.18 2.51 -1.75
N ALA A 287 11.20 3.74 -1.23
CA ALA A 287 12.44 4.49 -1.05
C ALA A 287 13.43 3.76 -0.12
N ALA A 288 12.93 3.23 1.00
CA ALA A 288 13.74 2.48 1.95
C ALA A 288 14.30 1.18 1.34
N LEU A 289 13.50 0.47 0.55
CA LEU A 289 13.97 -0.73 -0.15
C LEU A 289 15.04 -0.42 -1.20
N VAL A 290 14.87 0.65 -1.99
CA VAL A 290 15.92 1.09 -2.94
C VAL A 290 17.21 1.44 -2.20
N ASP A 291 17.13 2.08 -1.02
CA ASP A 291 18.29 2.38 -0.19
C ASP A 291 18.96 1.10 0.32
N ALA A 292 18.18 0.09 0.74
CA ALA A 292 18.70 -1.22 1.16
C ALA A 292 19.44 -1.94 0.02
N PHE A 293 18.85 -1.99 -1.17
CA PHE A 293 19.53 -2.51 -2.37
C PHE A 293 20.80 -1.73 -2.68
N SER A 294 20.76 -0.39 -2.64
CA SER A 294 21.94 0.46 -2.93
C SER A 294 23.09 0.29 -1.94
N GLN A 295 22.80 -0.17 -0.71
CA GLN A 295 23.81 -0.48 0.31
C GLN A 295 24.39 -1.90 0.16
N ALA A 296 23.59 -2.82 -0.39
CA ALA A 296 23.99 -4.22 -0.60
C ALA A 296 24.83 -4.42 -1.87
N ILE A 297 24.74 -3.50 -2.83
CA ILE A 297 25.51 -3.44 -4.09
C ILE A 297 26.75 -2.53 -3.89
#